data_7a94a7d4ca4309ce6e6da8e22da759a3
#
_entry.id   7a94a7d4ca4309ce6e6da8e22da759a3
#
_cell.length_a   1.000
_cell.length_b   1.000
_cell.length_c   1.000
_cell.angle_alpha   90.00
_cell.angle_beta   90.00
_cell.angle_gamma   90.00
#
_symmetry.space_group_name_H-M   'P 1'
#
loop_
_entity.id
_entity.type
_entity.pdbx_description
1 polymer ?
#
loop_
_entity_poly.entity_id
_entity_poly.type
_entity_poly.pdbx_seq_one_letter_code
_entity_poly.pdbx_strand_id
1 'polypeptide(L)' 'MNDRIAIDPAICHGKPIVRGTRTPVTVILDALAGGDTFEMIQSDYDITAEDIRACIAFASSEINETGYFPVPA' A
#
# COMPACT_ATOMS: atom_id res chain seq x y z
N MET A 1 -12.42 -1.08 1.90
CA MET A 1 -11.16 -0.42 1.46
C MET A 1 -11.14 0.97 2.03
N ASN A 2 -10.00 1.49 2.45
CA ASN A 2 -9.95 2.84 3.02
C ASN A 2 -9.96 3.91 1.92
N ASP A 3 -10.34 5.15 2.31
CA ASP A 3 -10.55 6.22 1.35
C ASP A 3 -9.27 6.73 0.68
N ARG A 4 -8.11 6.40 1.23
CA ARG A 4 -6.82 6.84 0.68
C ARG A 4 -6.28 5.89 -0.38
N ILE A 5 -6.90 4.75 -0.56
CA ILE A 5 -6.51 3.76 -1.56
C ILE A 5 -7.58 3.71 -2.65
N ALA A 6 -7.14 3.69 -3.88
CA ALA A 6 -8.03 3.63 -5.04
C ALA A 6 -7.60 2.52 -5.98
N ILE A 7 -8.56 2.01 -6.75
CA ILE A 7 -8.30 1.09 -7.83
C ILE A 7 -8.91 1.70 -9.08
N ASP A 8 -8.07 2.03 -10.05
CA ASP A 8 -8.49 2.61 -11.32
C ASP A 8 -7.93 1.75 -12.45
N PRO A 9 -8.80 1.11 -13.25
CA PRO A 9 -8.33 0.26 -14.35
C PRO A 9 -7.43 0.98 -15.35
N ALA A 10 -7.52 2.30 -15.45
CA ALA A 10 -6.70 3.10 -16.35
C ALA A 10 -5.32 3.43 -15.77
N ILE A 11 -5.11 3.16 -14.48
CA ILE A 11 -3.85 3.49 -13.80
C ILE A 11 -3.24 2.21 -13.25
N CYS A 12 -1.97 1.97 -13.59
CA CYS A 12 -1.19 0.83 -13.11
C CYS A 12 -1.91 -0.51 -13.29
N HIS A 13 -2.65 -0.65 -14.38
CA HIS A 13 -3.38 -1.87 -14.74
C HIS A 13 -4.39 -2.31 -13.65
N GLY A 14 -4.98 -1.38 -12.95
CA GLY A 14 -5.96 -1.67 -11.91
C GLY A 14 -5.37 -2.13 -10.58
N LYS A 15 -4.06 -1.98 -10.39
CA LYS A 15 -3.46 -2.25 -9.07
C LYS A 15 -3.87 -1.18 -8.07
N PRO A 16 -3.98 -1.51 -6.79
CA PRO A 16 -4.24 -0.51 -5.76
C PRO A 16 -3.16 0.58 -5.76
N ILE A 17 -3.59 1.81 -5.71
CA ILE A 17 -2.72 2.99 -5.70
C ILE A 17 -3.09 3.89 -4.55
N VAL A 18 -2.16 4.76 -4.16
CA VAL A 18 -2.47 5.88 -3.26
C VAL A 18 -3.34 6.86 -4.05
N ARG A 19 -4.54 7.16 -3.52
CA ARG A 19 -5.52 8.01 -4.21
C ARG A 19 -4.90 9.37 -4.54
N GLY A 20 -5.17 9.84 -5.76
CA GLY A 20 -4.63 11.10 -6.26
C GLY A 20 -3.21 11.01 -6.81
N THR A 21 -2.64 9.82 -6.84
CA THR A 21 -1.30 9.56 -7.37
C THR A 21 -1.34 8.42 -8.36
N ARG A 22 -0.20 8.12 -8.98
CA ARG A 22 0.01 6.90 -9.75
C ARG A 22 0.90 5.90 -9.02
N THR A 23 1.07 6.08 -7.71
CA THR A 23 1.98 5.27 -6.91
C THR A 23 1.26 4.03 -6.40
N PRO A 24 1.67 2.83 -6.81
CA PRO A 24 1.08 1.59 -6.30
C PRO A 24 1.37 1.42 -4.81
N VAL A 25 0.39 0.85 -4.10
CA VAL A 25 0.54 0.52 -2.69
C VAL A 25 1.77 -0.37 -2.46
N THR A 26 2.01 -1.32 -3.36
CA THR A 26 3.14 -2.25 -3.23
C THR A 26 4.50 -1.53 -3.26
N VAL A 27 4.62 -0.44 -4.01
CA VAL A 27 5.85 0.35 -4.04
C VAL A 27 6.15 0.94 -2.66
N ILE A 28 5.11 1.46 -1.99
CA ILE A 28 5.26 2.01 -0.65
C ILE A 28 5.61 0.92 0.36
N LEU A 29 4.95 -0.23 0.27
CA LEU A 29 5.23 -1.36 1.15
C LEU A 29 6.65 -1.88 0.96
N ASP A 30 7.10 -1.96 -0.29
CA ASP A 30 8.46 -2.40 -0.62
C ASP A 30 9.51 -1.42 -0.08
N ALA A 31 9.25 -0.12 -0.16
CA ALA A 31 10.14 0.89 0.41
C ALA A 31 10.28 0.73 1.93
N LEU A 32 9.17 0.49 2.62
CA LEU A 32 9.18 0.22 4.07
C LEU A 32 9.96 -1.04 4.37
N ALA A 33 9.71 -2.10 3.61
CA ALA A 33 10.41 -3.38 3.79
C ALA A 33 11.92 -3.23 3.57
N GLY A 34 12.31 -2.32 2.69
CA GLY A 34 13.72 -2.01 2.41
C GLY A 34 14.39 -1.14 3.47
N GLY A 35 13.65 -0.67 4.46
CA GLY A 35 14.20 0.14 5.55
C GLY A 35 14.05 1.64 5.39
N ASP A 36 13.33 2.11 4.38
CA ASP A 36 13.06 3.54 4.23
C ASP A 36 12.19 4.04 5.37
N THR A 37 12.51 5.23 5.86
CA THR A 37 11.70 5.88 6.89
C THR A 37 10.45 6.51 6.28
N PHE A 38 9.47 6.82 7.12
CA PHE A 38 8.28 7.55 6.68
C PHE A 38 8.67 8.87 6.03
N GLU A 39 9.62 9.60 6.61
CA GLU A 39 10.07 10.88 6.08
C GLU A 39 10.66 10.74 4.69
N MET A 40 11.45 9.71 4.46
CA MET A 40 12.02 9.43 3.14
C MET A 40 10.93 9.15 2.11
N ILE A 41 9.96 8.33 2.48
CA ILE A 41 8.86 7.95 1.59
C ILE A 41 7.98 9.16 1.30
N GLN A 42 7.67 9.97 2.30
CA GLN A 42 6.88 11.18 2.11
C GLN A 42 7.55 12.13 1.12
N SER A 43 8.86 12.29 1.24
CA SER A 43 9.62 13.14 0.33
C SER A 43 9.72 12.55 -1.07
N ASP A 44 10.01 11.25 -1.16
CA ASP A 44 10.27 10.60 -2.46
C ASP A 44 9.00 10.47 -3.30
N TYR A 45 7.84 10.26 -2.68
CA TYR A 45 6.58 10.00 -3.39
C TYR A 45 5.56 11.11 -3.23
N ASP A 46 5.90 12.18 -2.50
CA ASP A 46 5.00 13.31 -2.26
C ASP A 46 3.64 12.87 -1.69
N ILE A 47 3.69 12.05 -0.66
CA ILE A 47 2.53 11.54 0.05
C ILE A 47 2.65 11.86 1.54
N THR A 48 1.57 11.64 2.27
CA THR A 48 1.52 11.93 3.71
C THR A 48 1.79 10.68 4.54
N ALA A 49 2.07 10.86 5.83
CA ALA A 49 2.19 9.74 6.76
C ALA A 49 0.90 8.93 6.84
N GLU A 50 -0.26 9.60 6.74
CA GLU A 50 -1.56 8.94 6.71
C GLU A 50 -1.70 8.06 5.48
N ASP A 51 -1.19 8.49 4.34
CA ASP A 51 -1.18 7.68 3.13
C ASP A 51 -0.36 6.40 3.31
N ILE A 52 0.79 6.51 3.98
CA ILE A 52 1.65 5.35 4.27
C ILE A 52 0.92 4.38 5.18
N ARG A 53 0.29 4.88 6.25
CA ARG A 53 -0.49 4.04 7.16
C ARG A 53 -1.66 3.38 6.44
N ALA A 54 -2.28 4.09 5.52
CA ALA A 54 -3.37 3.54 4.70
C ALA A 54 -2.89 2.37 3.84
N CYS A 55 -1.69 2.46 3.28
CA CYS A 55 -1.09 1.36 2.53
C CYS A 55 -0.90 0.12 3.40
N ILE A 56 -0.40 0.32 4.61
CA ILE A 56 -0.19 -0.78 5.58
C ILE A 56 -1.53 -1.39 5.98
N ALA A 57 -2.52 -0.55 6.28
CA ALA A 57 -3.85 -1.01 6.67
C ALA A 57 -4.53 -1.78 5.53
N PHE A 58 -4.36 -1.31 4.30
CA PHE A 58 -4.90 -2.00 3.13
C PHE A 58 -4.28 -3.39 2.98
N ALA A 59 -2.96 -3.49 3.11
CA ALA A 59 -2.28 -4.78 3.02
C ALA A 59 -2.77 -5.75 4.10
N SER A 60 -2.91 -5.27 5.33
CA SER A 60 -3.43 -6.07 6.44
C SER A 60 -4.84 -6.58 6.15
N SER A 61 -5.71 -5.71 5.63
CA SER A 61 -7.08 -6.05 5.27
C SER A 61 -7.10 -7.13 4.19
N GLU A 62 -6.28 -6.99 3.16
CA GLU A 62 -6.20 -7.95 2.06
C GLU A 62 -5.72 -9.32 2.54
N ILE A 63 -4.73 -9.34 3.43
CA ILE A 63 -4.23 -10.58 4.02
C ILE A 63 -5.34 -11.27 4.82
N ASN A 64 -6.10 -10.52 5.62
CA ASN A 64 -7.19 -11.05 6.42
C ASN A 64 -8.31 -11.62 5.54
N GLU A 65 -8.63 -10.96 4.44
CA GLU A 65 -9.70 -11.37 3.54
C GLU A 65 -9.33 -12.60 2.72
N THR A 66 -8.05 -12.73 2.34
CA THR A 66 -7.59 -13.85 1.53
C THR A 66 -7.69 -15.17 2.28
N GLY A 67 -7.43 -15.15 3.58
CA GLY A 67 -7.40 -16.36 4.39
C GLY A 67 -6.12 -17.16 4.17
N TYR A 68 -5.78 -17.97 5.14
CA TYR A 68 -4.58 -18.81 5.10
C TYR A 68 -4.87 -20.17 5.71
N PHE A 69 -4.32 -21.20 5.09
CA PHE A 69 -4.43 -22.54 5.63
C PHE A 69 -3.22 -22.84 6.50
N PRO A 70 -3.43 -23.40 7.72
CA PRO A 70 -2.29 -23.76 8.56
C PRO A 70 -1.39 -24.76 7.84
N VAL A 71 -0.08 -24.56 7.99
CA VAL A 71 0.90 -25.50 7.48
C VAL A 71 1.25 -26.46 8.61
N PRO A 72 1.23 -27.77 8.37
CA PRO A 72 1.63 -28.74 9.41
C PRO A 72 3.08 -28.48 9.85
N ALA A 73 3.30 -28.55 11.15
CA ALA A 73 4.63 -28.33 11.73
C ALA A 73 5.58 -29.47 11.38
#